data_3b8fbe04d9ace7f395d0ac2f3f91e994
#
_entry.id   3b8fbe04d9ace7f395d0ac2f3f91e994
#
_cell.length_a   1.000
_cell.length_b   1.000
_cell.length_c   1.000
_cell.angle_alpha   90.00
_cell.angle_beta   90.00
_cell.angle_gamma   90.00
#
_symmetry.space_group_name_H-M   'P 1'
#
loop_
_entity.id
_entity.type
_entity.pdbx_description
1 polymer ?
#
loop_
_entity_poly.entity_id
_entity_poly.type
_entity_poly.pdbx_seq_one_letter_code
_entity_poly.pdbx_strand_id
1 'polypeptide(L)'
;MPQKRSNKTPTTKARPTKRNGRAAKSAHAPGSTSSFTRVRPTTRKKGAFSRPAQARGSAHATPEGRFSPEVLLTRRNLLIGAGVIGGIAAVGGISSAASSAFSTNTSVESLSVPQDAVTELADFSEVPYDDYWRLSASQNLPFGSLVWADNNTVAACLCPTESSHPLNTIRLYYFGSASLAEIMKKPQGFDEGFDIYDVRCSTEGIIWTECNIFENTWRIYTAQLENATLSNILLVDEGDANWVTPSIAACDNSAFWQVIPDPNGDFAKEKAELRALHFGQSNYETVLESLHAFGCRIVSVTEGVVCAPRMNTSTLYYQLTKVNASDFSVADELVLPQRMTPCNLGYGKSGFAFALDNIYNYGDGISNLGTYTPMAPVTPYHYSDLPWFRFGRTPSATPAWNGDWFVVKSARAICGAHFASRTFFMIDIPNNTDTYGEYLVSAGTCKTIVGLSQITTTVEGEHDHALMRIFTPKAKEPGDAFSA
;
A
#
# COMPACT_ATOMS: atom_id res chain seq x y z
N MET A 1 -33.24 -16.09 -62.37
CA MET A 1 -32.82 -17.01 -63.43
C MET A 1 -31.35 -17.28 -63.34
N PRO A 2 -30.95 -18.48 -63.59
CA PRO A 2 -30.09 -19.28 -62.70
C PRO A 2 -28.83 -19.75 -63.44
N GLN A 3 -27.90 -20.36 -62.72
CA GLN A 3 -27.27 -21.65 -63.01
C GLN A 3 -25.93 -21.74 -62.26
N LYS A 4 -25.76 -22.63 -61.42
CA LYS A 4 -25.59 -24.11 -61.35
C LYS A 4 -24.16 -24.60 -61.57
N ARG A 5 -23.73 -25.35 -60.55
CA ARG A 5 -22.96 -26.61 -60.53
C ARG A 5 -21.43 -26.49 -60.77
N SER A 6 -20.54 -27.32 -60.17
CA SER A 6 -20.67 -28.61 -59.46
C SER A 6 -19.32 -29.03 -58.88
N ASN A 7 -19.36 -29.65 -57.74
CA ASN A 7 -18.74 -30.94 -57.38
C ASN A 7 -17.36 -31.34 -57.90
N LYS A 8 -16.45 -31.67 -56.98
CA LYS A 8 -16.07 -33.10 -56.73
C LYS A 8 -14.94 -33.24 -55.71
N THR A 9 -15.23 -33.93 -54.64
CA THR A 9 -14.32 -34.82 -53.92
C THR A 9 -14.09 -36.12 -54.71
N PRO A 10 -13.02 -36.86 -54.53
CA PRO A 10 -13.00 -37.98 -53.58
C PRO A 10 -11.62 -38.31 -52.96
N THR A 11 -11.61 -38.76 -51.71
CA THR A 11 -11.37 -40.15 -51.22
C THR A 11 -10.07 -40.82 -51.69
N THR A 12 -9.24 -41.43 -50.91
CA THR A 12 -9.33 -42.48 -49.91
C THR A 12 -7.95 -43.06 -49.57
N LYS A 13 -7.90 -43.69 -48.38
CA LYS A 13 -7.12 -44.91 -48.03
C LYS A 13 -5.66 -44.72 -47.58
N ALA A 14 -5.20 -45.23 -46.53
CA ALA A 14 -5.49 -46.27 -45.54
C ALA A 14 -4.14 -46.80 -45.03
N ARG A 15 -4.09 -47.03 -43.78
CA ARG A 15 -3.30 -47.96 -42.96
C ARG A 15 -2.67 -49.19 -43.72
N PRO A 16 -1.75 -50.01 -43.13
CA PRO A 16 -1.49 -50.28 -41.72
C PRO A 16 -0.07 -50.80 -41.30
N THR A 17 0.05 -51.03 -39.97
CA THR A 17 0.62 -52.21 -39.25
C THR A 17 2.12 -52.30 -39.01
N LYS A 18 2.52 -52.61 -37.89
CA LYS A 18 2.69 -53.67 -36.89
C LYS A 18 4.08 -53.56 -36.28
N ARG A 19 4.24 -53.66 -35.02
CA ARG A 19 4.27 -54.73 -34.01
C ARG A 19 5.69 -55.14 -33.58
N ASN A 20 5.82 -55.30 -32.34
CA ASN A 20 6.64 -56.18 -31.47
C ASN A 20 7.60 -55.40 -30.57
N GLY A 21 7.57 -55.50 -29.27
CA GLY A 21 7.15 -56.57 -28.37
C GLY A 21 8.32 -57.07 -27.54
N ARG A 22 8.14 -57.10 -26.25
CA ARG A 22 8.76 -57.90 -25.17
C ARG A 22 9.22 -57.03 -24.00
N ALA A 23 8.58 -57.02 -22.86
CA ALA A 23 8.28 -58.04 -21.84
C ALA A 23 9.53 -58.60 -21.14
N ALA A 24 9.55 -58.34 -19.85
CA ALA A 24 9.67 -59.27 -18.75
C ALA A 24 10.51 -58.70 -17.60
N LYS A 25 9.90 -58.63 -16.49
CA LYS A 25 9.88 -59.44 -15.25
C LYS A 25 10.77 -58.83 -14.17
N SER A 26 10.17 -58.41 -13.13
CA SER A 26 9.85 -59.01 -11.81
C SER A 26 11.07 -59.15 -10.90
N ALA A 27 11.14 -58.61 -9.68
CA ALA A 27 10.58 -59.23 -8.51
C ALA A 27 11.19 -58.66 -7.22
N HIS A 28 10.35 -58.56 -6.21
CA HIS A 28 10.57 -58.73 -4.78
C HIS A 28 11.06 -57.58 -3.90
N ALA A 29 10.14 -57.20 -3.04
CA ALA A 29 10.37 -56.70 -1.67
C ALA A 29 10.89 -57.85 -0.77
N PRO A 30 11.44 -57.61 0.43
CA PRO A 30 10.60 -57.31 1.56
C PRO A 30 11.22 -56.27 2.56
N GLY A 31 10.46 -55.45 3.22
CA GLY A 31 9.98 -55.50 4.58
C GLY A 31 11.02 -55.34 5.70
N SER A 32 10.93 -54.22 6.45
CA SER A 32 11.18 -54.33 7.90
C SER A 32 10.49 -53.16 8.64
N THR A 33 9.63 -53.56 9.50
CA THR A 33 9.00 -52.87 10.63
C THR A 33 10.03 -52.41 11.69
N SER A 34 9.83 -51.19 12.22
CA SER A 34 10.18 -50.90 13.61
C SER A 34 9.43 -49.63 14.06
N SER A 35 8.40 -49.80 14.79
CA SER A 35 8.15 -49.71 16.22
C SER A 35 8.28 -48.28 16.76
N PHE A 36 7.11 -47.76 16.96
CA PHE A 36 6.82 -46.60 17.81
C PHE A 36 7.28 -46.86 19.27
N THR A 37 8.00 -45.91 19.85
CA THR A 37 8.11 -45.82 21.29
C THR A 37 7.59 -44.47 21.76
N ARG A 38 6.47 -44.54 22.41
CA ARG A 38 5.75 -43.47 23.11
C ARG A 38 6.41 -43.26 24.46
N VAL A 39 6.93 -42.09 24.78
CA VAL A 39 7.31 -41.73 26.13
C VAL A 39 6.36 -40.69 26.66
N ARG A 40 5.74 -41.04 27.80
CA ARG A 40 4.81 -40.22 28.58
C ARG A 40 5.57 -39.30 29.54
N PRO A 41 4.96 -38.19 29.98
CA PRO A 41 5.59 -37.15 30.80
C PRO A 41 5.56 -37.54 32.30
N THR A 42 6.62 -37.17 33.02
CA THR A 42 6.66 -37.17 34.46
C THR A 42 6.63 -35.77 35.04
N THR A 43 5.75 -35.62 35.98
CA THR A 43 5.43 -34.45 36.80
C THR A 43 6.45 -34.22 37.93
N ARG A 44 6.54 -32.92 38.35
CA ARG A 44 6.80 -32.40 39.71
C ARG A 44 8.25 -32.09 40.11
N LYS A 45 8.57 -30.84 40.48
CA LYS A 45 8.41 -30.31 41.84
C LYS A 45 8.70 -28.81 41.91
N LYS A 46 7.95 -28.15 42.79
CA LYS A 46 8.13 -26.76 43.26
C LYS A 46 9.40 -26.63 44.10
N GLY A 47 10.08 -25.50 43.99
CA GLY A 47 11.09 -25.04 44.95
C GLY A 47 11.27 -23.54 44.83
N ALA A 48 11.15 -22.87 45.97
CA ALA A 48 11.06 -21.45 46.17
C ALA A 48 12.42 -20.79 46.45
N PHE A 49 12.46 -19.47 46.15
CA PHE A 49 13.29 -18.42 46.75
C PHE A 49 14.81 -18.44 46.62
N SER A 50 15.36 -17.43 45.97
CA SER A 50 16.16 -16.36 46.63
C SER A 50 16.80 -15.43 45.55
N ARG A 51 16.64 -14.10 45.72
CA ARG A 51 17.51 -13.08 45.13
C ARG A 51 18.82 -13.04 45.94
N PRO A 52 19.98 -12.71 45.37
CA PRO A 52 20.39 -11.32 45.33
C PRO A 52 21.29 -10.87 44.17
N ALA A 53 21.35 -9.53 44.01
CA ALA A 53 22.45 -8.64 43.64
C ALA A 53 23.04 -8.62 42.22
N GLN A 54 22.90 -7.46 41.63
CA GLN A 54 23.67 -6.69 40.65
C GLN A 54 25.03 -7.22 40.22
N ALA A 55 25.22 -7.31 38.89
CA ALA A 55 26.48 -6.99 38.24
C ALA A 55 26.22 -6.39 36.86
N ARG A 56 26.84 -5.25 36.60
CA ARG A 56 26.89 -4.54 35.32
C ARG A 56 27.58 -5.39 34.27
N GLY A 57 26.99 -5.45 33.08
CA GLY A 57 27.61 -5.98 31.88
C GLY A 57 26.81 -5.59 30.66
N SER A 58 27.35 -4.64 29.89
CA SER A 58 26.87 -4.22 28.57
C SER A 58 26.91 -5.37 27.58
N ALA A 59 25.77 -5.75 27.02
CA ALA A 59 25.73 -6.55 25.80
C ALA A 59 24.55 -6.08 24.96
N HIS A 60 24.86 -5.64 23.75
CA HIS A 60 23.92 -5.36 22.70
C HIS A 60 23.05 -6.57 22.45
N ALA A 61 21.75 -6.46 22.70
CA ALA A 61 20.75 -7.40 22.27
C ALA A 61 20.02 -6.79 21.08
N THR A 62 20.25 -7.34 19.90
CA THR A 62 19.41 -7.20 18.70
C THR A 62 18.03 -7.82 19.02
N PRO A 63 16.94 -7.14 18.78
CA PRO A 63 15.63 -7.75 18.86
C PRO A 63 15.40 -8.59 17.60
N GLU A 64 15.54 -9.90 17.73
CA GLU A 64 15.01 -10.84 16.74
C GLU A 64 13.48 -10.82 16.83
N GLY A 65 12.84 -10.02 15.95
CA GLY A 65 11.43 -10.16 15.64
C GLY A 65 11.20 -11.47 14.89
N ARG A 66 10.75 -12.50 15.60
CA ARG A 66 10.27 -13.74 14.97
C ARG A 66 9.01 -13.43 14.19
N PHE A 67 9.16 -13.25 12.89
CA PHE A 67 8.05 -13.33 11.95
C PHE A 67 7.64 -14.81 11.83
N SER A 68 6.37 -15.09 12.05
CA SER A 68 5.81 -16.41 11.82
C SER A 68 5.90 -16.73 10.32
N PRO A 69 6.45 -17.87 9.89
CA PRO A 69 6.65 -18.17 8.45
C PRO A 69 5.36 -18.30 7.65
N GLU A 70 4.22 -18.41 8.28
CA GLU A 70 2.92 -18.58 7.61
C GLU A 70 2.38 -17.30 6.96
N VAL A 71 2.83 -16.12 7.40
CA VAL A 71 2.40 -14.82 6.84
C VAL A 71 3.12 -14.49 5.51
N LEU A 72 4.22 -15.19 5.21
CA LEU A 72 5.07 -14.93 4.04
C LEU A 72 4.66 -15.69 2.78
N LEU A 73 3.64 -16.55 2.84
CA LEU A 73 3.31 -17.48 1.75
C LEU A 73 2.30 -16.96 0.73
N THR A 74 1.82 -15.73 0.83
CA THR A 74 1.06 -15.15 -0.26
C THR A 74 2.02 -14.49 -1.25
N ARG A 75 1.87 -14.80 -2.56
CA ARG A 75 2.69 -14.23 -3.64
C ARG A 75 2.84 -12.70 -3.50
N ARG A 76 1.78 -12.03 -3.08
CA ARG A 76 1.76 -10.59 -2.88
C ARG A 76 2.58 -10.13 -1.68
N ASN A 77 2.49 -10.82 -0.53
CA ASN A 77 3.29 -10.47 0.66
C ASN A 77 4.78 -10.70 0.41
N LEU A 78 5.13 -11.69 -0.43
CA LEU A 78 6.50 -11.91 -0.89
C LEU A 78 6.99 -10.74 -1.76
N LEU A 79 6.18 -10.26 -2.69
CA LEU A 79 6.53 -9.13 -3.56
C LEU A 79 6.57 -7.79 -2.79
N ILE A 80 5.62 -7.57 -1.87
CA ILE A 80 5.65 -6.39 -0.98
C ILE A 80 6.87 -6.44 -0.07
N GLY A 81 7.18 -7.63 0.49
CA GLY A 81 8.37 -7.84 1.32
C GLY A 81 9.67 -7.64 0.55
N ALA A 82 9.77 -8.17 -0.66
CA ALA A 82 10.95 -8.02 -1.51
C ALA A 82 11.16 -6.56 -1.97
N GLY A 83 10.09 -5.87 -2.36
CA GLY A 83 10.16 -4.47 -2.77
C GLY A 83 10.55 -3.52 -1.63
N VAL A 84 10.07 -3.77 -0.42
CA VAL A 84 10.42 -2.97 0.78
C VAL A 84 11.82 -3.28 1.27
N ILE A 85 12.25 -4.55 1.27
CA ILE A 85 13.59 -4.95 1.72
C ILE A 85 14.65 -4.49 0.69
N GLY A 86 14.37 -4.57 -0.61
CA GLY A 86 15.28 -4.07 -1.65
C GLY A 86 15.49 -2.55 -1.57
N GLY A 87 14.43 -1.78 -1.31
CA GLY A 87 14.52 -0.32 -1.19
C GLY A 87 15.29 0.17 0.05
N ILE A 88 15.18 -0.55 1.17
CA ILE A 88 15.86 -0.17 2.42
C ILE A 88 17.34 -0.61 2.42
N ALA A 89 17.67 -1.78 1.85
CA ALA A 89 19.06 -2.27 1.80
C ALA A 89 19.95 -1.47 0.84
N ALA A 90 19.39 -0.87 -0.22
CA ALA A 90 20.16 -0.10 -1.20
C ALA A 90 20.64 1.26 -0.69
N VAL A 91 20.01 1.82 0.35
CA VAL A 91 20.37 3.15 0.89
C VAL A 91 21.67 3.12 1.73
N GLY A 92 22.07 1.96 2.24
CA GLY A 92 23.23 1.81 3.13
C GLY A 92 24.59 1.50 2.47
N GLY A 93 24.63 1.10 1.19
CA GLY A 93 25.81 0.44 0.61
C GLY A 93 26.59 1.16 -0.48
N ILE A 94 26.11 2.26 -1.06
CA ILE A 94 26.76 2.88 -2.23
C ILE A 94 27.18 4.34 -1.95
N SER A 95 27.94 4.59 -0.91
CA SER A 95 28.37 5.97 -0.60
C SER A 95 29.79 6.33 -0.96
N SER A 96 30.57 5.47 -1.60
CA SER A 96 32.01 5.78 -1.69
C SER A 96 32.65 6.01 -3.08
N ALA A 97 31.91 5.81 -4.19
CA ALA A 97 32.52 5.88 -5.51
C ALA A 97 32.04 7.00 -6.47
N ALA A 98 30.94 7.71 -6.14
CA ALA A 98 30.40 8.76 -7.02
C ALA A 98 30.52 10.20 -6.49
N SER A 99 31.27 10.41 -5.41
CA SER A 99 31.32 11.70 -4.70
C SER A 99 32.18 12.80 -5.33
N SER A 100 32.77 12.59 -6.51
CA SER A 100 33.71 13.56 -7.06
C SER A 100 33.19 14.51 -8.15
N ALA A 101 31.91 14.42 -8.52
CA ALA A 101 31.37 15.24 -9.62
C ALA A 101 30.34 16.33 -9.24
N PHE A 102 29.86 16.37 -7.99
CA PHE A 102 28.80 17.30 -7.58
C PHE A 102 29.18 18.07 -6.32
N SER A 103 30.09 19.02 -6.48
CA SER A 103 30.36 20.01 -5.44
C SER A 103 29.68 21.33 -5.80
N THR A 104 28.41 21.46 -5.48
CA THR A 104 27.80 22.75 -5.24
C THR A 104 27.36 22.79 -3.79
N ASN A 105 28.08 23.56 -2.99
CA ASN A 105 27.76 23.89 -1.60
C ASN A 105 26.54 24.85 -1.57
N THR A 106 25.37 24.37 -1.99
CA THR A 106 24.11 25.05 -1.73
C THR A 106 23.57 24.47 -0.41
N SER A 107 23.46 25.30 0.60
CA SER A 107 22.76 24.94 1.83
C SER A 107 21.32 24.62 1.47
N VAL A 108 20.89 23.37 1.65
CA VAL A 108 19.51 22.95 1.46
C VAL A 108 18.71 23.47 2.64
N GLU A 109 17.70 24.31 2.39
CA GLU A 109 16.75 24.71 3.40
C GLU A 109 15.82 23.52 3.64
N SER A 110 15.85 22.96 4.84
CA SER A 110 15.03 21.80 5.22
C SER A 110 14.18 22.16 6.42
N LEU A 111 13.06 21.44 6.58
CA LEU A 111 12.17 21.59 7.70
C LEU A 111 12.94 21.50 9.03
N SER A 112 12.74 22.48 9.89
CA SER A 112 13.21 22.49 11.27
C SER A 112 12.04 22.80 12.17
N VAL A 113 11.77 21.95 13.15
CA VAL A 113 10.64 22.08 14.07
C VAL A 113 11.18 22.04 15.49
N PRO A 114 11.03 23.10 16.27
CA PRO A 114 11.39 23.10 17.69
C PRO A 114 10.67 22.00 18.46
N GLN A 115 11.32 21.39 19.45
CA GLN A 115 10.74 20.28 20.19
C GLN A 115 9.44 20.69 20.93
N ASP A 116 9.36 21.91 21.41
CA ASP A 116 8.20 22.49 22.10
C ASP A 116 7.04 22.84 21.15
N ALA A 117 7.28 22.86 19.83
CA ALA A 117 6.24 23.04 18.83
C ALA A 117 5.51 21.74 18.46
N VAL A 118 5.94 20.58 18.99
CA VAL A 118 5.33 19.27 18.71
C VAL A 118 4.40 18.85 19.84
N THR A 119 3.11 18.75 19.54
CA THR A 119 2.07 18.23 20.44
C THR A 119 1.88 16.73 20.17
N GLU A 120 1.70 15.94 21.21
CA GLU A 120 1.50 14.48 21.10
C GLU A 120 0.05 14.07 21.40
N LEU A 121 -0.32 12.88 20.98
CA LEU A 121 -1.66 12.32 21.27
C LEU A 121 -1.94 12.24 22.79
N ALA A 122 -0.91 12.07 23.62
CA ALA A 122 -1.05 12.06 25.07
C ALA A 122 -1.61 13.37 25.66
N ASP A 123 -1.54 14.47 24.91
CA ASP A 123 -2.08 15.78 25.28
C ASP A 123 -3.56 15.95 24.88
N PHE A 124 -4.18 14.90 24.34
CA PHE A 124 -5.56 14.88 23.87
C PHE A 124 -6.43 13.99 24.78
N SER A 125 -7.70 14.34 24.88
CA SER A 125 -8.70 13.55 25.61
C SER A 125 -9.41 12.60 24.67
N GLU A 126 -9.59 11.35 25.10
CA GLU A 126 -10.37 10.35 24.34
C GLU A 126 -11.86 10.66 24.42
N VAL A 127 -12.54 10.53 23.29
CA VAL A 127 -13.99 10.66 23.15
C VAL A 127 -14.56 9.42 22.44
N PRO A 128 -15.80 9.00 22.74
CA PRO A 128 -16.43 7.90 22.01
C PRO A 128 -16.52 8.23 20.53
N TYR A 129 -16.14 7.28 19.66
CA TYR A 129 -16.21 7.51 18.22
C TYR A 129 -17.64 7.67 17.72
N ASP A 130 -18.58 6.98 18.35
CA ASP A 130 -19.99 6.99 18.00
C ASP A 130 -20.69 8.31 18.38
N ASP A 131 -20.09 9.21 19.09
CA ASP A 131 -20.58 10.59 19.23
C ASP A 131 -20.46 11.38 17.93
N TYR A 132 -19.47 11.06 17.09
CA TYR A 132 -19.12 11.81 15.87
C TYR A 132 -19.39 11.02 14.59
N TRP A 133 -19.37 9.70 14.66
CA TRP A 133 -19.42 8.81 13.50
C TRP A 133 -20.54 7.79 13.63
N ARG A 134 -21.13 7.42 12.51
CA ARG A 134 -22.03 6.29 12.40
C ARG A 134 -21.52 5.31 11.34
N LEU A 135 -21.63 4.03 11.58
CA LEU A 135 -21.50 3.01 10.56
C LEU A 135 -22.67 3.15 9.58
N SER A 136 -22.40 3.59 8.37
CA SER A 136 -23.43 3.86 7.35
C SER A 136 -23.64 2.69 6.41
N ALA A 137 -22.59 1.92 6.14
CA ALA A 137 -22.65 0.71 5.33
C ALA A 137 -21.52 -0.26 5.70
N SER A 138 -21.73 -1.52 5.36
CA SER A 138 -20.71 -2.56 5.39
C SER A 138 -20.85 -3.45 4.16
N GLN A 139 -19.72 -3.94 3.64
CA GLN A 139 -19.68 -4.82 2.48
C GLN A 139 -18.72 -5.98 2.75
N ASN A 140 -19.23 -7.20 2.62
CA ASN A 140 -18.39 -8.39 2.61
C ASN A 140 -17.80 -8.59 1.22
N LEU A 141 -16.50 -8.82 1.20
CA LEU A 141 -15.71 -9.16 0.02
C LEU A 141 -15.07 -10.55 0.25
N PRO A 142 -14.63 -11.25 -0.80
CA PRO A 142 -13.86 -12.48 -0.63
C PRO A 142 -12.65 -12.29 0.29
N PHE A 143 -12.33 -13.28 1.11
CA PHE A 143 -11.16 -13.23 1.99
C PHE A 143 -9.88 -12.95 1.21
N GLY A 144 -9.01 -12.08 1.74
CA GLY A 144 -7.80 -11.64 1.06
C GLY A 144 -7.99 -10.48 0.08
N SER A 145 -9.22 -9.97 -0.10
CA SER A 145 -9.46 -8.76 -0.91
C SER A 145 -8.75 -7.55 -0.33
N LEU A 146 -8.41 -6.62 -1.22
CA LEU A 146 -7.77 -5.35 -0.92
C LEU A 146 -8.63 -4.22 -1.46
N VAL A 147 -8.65 -3.11 -0.75
CA VAL A 147 -9.50 -1.96 -1.06
C VAL A 147 -8.69 -0.68 -1.00
N TRP A 148 -8.97 0.24 -1.93
CA TRP A 148 -8.44 1.60 -1.95
C TRP A 148 -9.58 2.58 -2.20
N ALA A 149 -9.82 3.44 -1.23
CA ALA A 149 -10.83 4.49 -1.26
C ALA A 149 -10.12 5.85 -1.42
N ASP A 150 -9.52 6.04 -2.58
CA ASP A 150 -8.68 7.20 -2.90
C ASP A 150 -9.50 8.45 -3.29
N ASN A 151 -10.80 8.30 -3.41
CA ASN A 151 -11.74 9.39 -3.70
C ASN A 151 -13.09 9.19 -2.97
N ASN A 152 -13.98 10.19 -3.08
CA ASN A 152 -15.24 10.21 -2.34
C ASN A 152 -16.43 9.53 -3.04
N THR A 153 -16.22 8.93 -4.20
CA THR A 153 -17.30 8.40 -5.05
C THR A 153 -17.20 6.89 -5.22
N VAL A 154 -15.99 6.36 -5.41
CA VAL A 154 -15.76 4.97 -5.74
C VAL A 154 -14.49 4.45 -5.07
N ALA A 155 -14.52 3.21 -4.60
CA ALA A 155 -13.34 2.48 -4.12
C ALA A 155 -13.00 1.34 -5.07
N ALA A 156 -11.71 1.16 -5.36
CA ALA A 156 -11.21 0.01 -6.08
C ALA A 156 -11.03 -1.17 -5.14
N CYS A 157 -11.53 -2.35 -5.54
CA CYS A 157 -11.41 -3.60 -4.81
C CYS A 157 -10.72 -4.64 -5.69
N LEU A 158 -9.57 -5.12 -5.28
CA LEU A 158 -8.88 -6.23 -5.91
C LEU A 158 -9.21 -7.50 -5.15
N CYS A 159 -9.90 -8.42 -5.81
CA CYS A 159 -10.48 -9.59 -5.19
C CYS A 159 -9.91 -10.89 -5.76
N PRO A 160 -9.81 -11.97 -4.95
CA PRO A 160 -9.58 -13.30 -5.48
C PRO A 160 -10.82 -13.78 -6.25
N THR A 161 -10.63 -14.74 -7.17
CA THR A 161 -11.71 -15.34 -7.94
C THR A 161 -12.57 -16.28 -7.09
N GLU A 162 -12.05 -17.44 -6.73
CA GLU A 162 -12.75 -18.47 -5.94
C GLU A 162 -12.02 -18.84 -4.65
N SER A 163 -10.73 -18.57 -4.59
CA SER A 163 -9.90 -18.78 -3.40
C SER A 163 -9.15 -17.48 -3.11
N SER A 164 -8.47 -17.41 -1.97
CA SER A 164 -7.67 -16.23 -1.63
C SER A 164 -6.58 -15.87 -2.66
N HIS A 165 -6.34 -16.72 -3.66
CA HIS A 165 -5.33 -16.51 -4.71
C HIS A 165 -5.71 -17.22 -6.02
N PRO A 166 -5.33 -16.62 -7.18
CA PRO A 166 -4.76 -15.28 -7.40
C PRO A 166 -5.78 -14.15 -7.26
N LEU A 167 -5.30 -12.91 -7.04
CA LEU A 167 -6.13 -11.70 -7.00
C LEU A 167 -6.34 -11.19 -8.44
N ASN A 168 -7.31 -11.71 -9.15
CA ASN A 168 -7.47 -11.45 -10.58
C ASN A 168 -8.79 -10.79 -10.97
N THR A 169 -9.59 -10.40 -9.98
CA THR A 169 -10.88 -9.73 -10.21
C THR A 169 -10.83 -8.31 -9.68
N ILE A 170 -11.16 -7.34 -10.51
CA ILE A 170 -11.34 -5.95 -10.08
C ILE A 170 -12.84 -5.66 -9.95
N ARG A 171 -13.20 -5.17 -8.78
CA ARG A 171 -14.55 -4.67 -8.47
C ARG A 171 -14.48 -3.22 -8.03
N LEU A 172 -15.53 -2.47 -8.29
CA LEU A 172 -15.69 -1.09 -7.84
C LEU A 172 -16.87 -1.01 -6.87
N TYR A 173 -16.64 -0.39 -5.72
CA TYR A 173 -17.70 -0.09 -4.77
C TYR A 173 -18.08 1.39 -4.88
N TYR A 174 -19.33 1.67 -5.20
CA TYR A 174 -19.87 3.01 -5.35
C TYR A 174 -20.52 3.47 -4.05
N PHE A 175 -19.98 4.50 -3.40
CA PHE A 175 -20.45 4.97 -2.11
C PHE A 175 -21.88 5.53 -2.17
N GLY A 176 -22.25 6.22 -3.24
CA GLY A 176 -23.56 6.83 -3.40
C GLY A 176 -24.70 5.86 -3.52
N SER A 177 -24.49 4.71 -4.13
CA SER A 177 -25.51 3.64 -4.32
C SER A 177 -25.31 2.46 -3.39
N ALA A 178 -24.23 2.43 -2.60
CA ALA A 178 -23.82 1.29 -1.79
C ALA A 178 -23.79 -0.02 -2.60
N SER A 179 -23.29 0.03 -3.84
CA SER A 179 -23.28 -1.09 -4.78
C SER A 179 -21.89 -1.48 -5.19
N LEU A 180 -21.69 -2.79 -5.38
CA LEU A 180 -20.44 -3.39 -5.85
C LEU A 180 -20.63 -3.88 -7.29
N ALA A 181 -19.80 -3.38 -8.22
CA ALA A 181 -19.78 -3.80 -9.62
C ALA A 181 -18.47 -4.51 -9.96
N GLU A 182 -18.54 -5.66 -10.62
CA GLU A 182 -17.38 -6.37 -11.16
C GLU A 182 -17.08 -5.82 -12.54
N ILE A 183 -15.90 -5.22 -12.72
CA ILE A 183 -15.51 -4.54 -13.97
C ILE A 183 -14.44 -5.32 -14.75
N MET A 184 -13.69 -6.21 -14.08
CA MET A 184 -12.69 -7.05 -14.71
C MET A 184 -12.64 -8.41 -14.02
N LYS A 185 -12.71 -9.49 -14.81
CA LYS A 185 -12.73 -10.88 -14.31
C LYS A 185 -11.36 -11.57 -14.36
N LYS A 186 -10.47 -11.08 -15.18
CA LYS A 186 -9.12 -11.60 -15.36
C LYS A 186 -8.19 -10.51 -15.89
N PRO A 187 -6.86 -10.60 -15.64
CA PRO A 187 -5.90 -9.67 -16.22
C PRO A 187 -5.87 -9.72 -17.75
N GLN A 188 -5.36 -8.68 -18.39
CA GLN A 188 -5.19 -8.62 -19.83
C GLN A 188 -4.15 -9.66 -20.31
N GLY A 189 -3.05 -9.82 -19.57
CA GLY A 189 -2.00 -10.79 -19.83
C GLY A 189 -2.22 -12.17 -19.19
N PHE A 190 -3.47 -12.57 -18.88
CA PHE A 190 -3.77 -13.83 -18.19
C PHE A 190 -3.16 -15.07 -18.87
N ASP A 191 -3.31 -15.15 -20.18
CA ASP A 191 -2.82 -16.30 -20.96
C ASP A 191 -1.27 -16.31 -21.08
N GLU A 192 -0.61 -15.21 -20.72
CA GLU A 192 0.85 -15.02 -20.63
C GLU A 192 1.38 -15.19 -19.19
N GLY A 193 0.52 -15.53 -18.24
CA GLY A 193 0.90 -15.78 -16.84
C GLY A 193 0.99 -14.53 -15.97
N PHE A 194 0.35 -13.44 -16.37
CA PHE A 194 0.24 -12.23 -15.56
C PHE A 194 -0.92 -12.33 -14.56
N ASP A 195 -0.68 -11.87 -13.35
CA ASP A 195 -1.68 -11.64 -12.31
C ASP A 195 -1.81 -10.13 -12.03
N ILE A 196 -2.99 -9.65 -11.61
CA ILE A 196 -3.16 -8.25 -11.22
C ILE A 196 -2.44 -8.02 -9.89
N TYR A 197 -1.55 -7.03 -9.87
CA TYR A 197 -0.72 -6.71 -8.70
C TYR A 197 -1.28 -5.56 -7.86
N ASP A 198 -1.71 -4.49 -8.49
CA ASP A 198 -2.23 -3.27 -7.86
C ASP A 198 -3.29 -2.62 -8.74
N VAL A 199 -4.21 -1.86 -8.13
CA VAL A 199 -5.27 -1.13 -8.84
C VAL A 199 -5.60 0.17 -8.11
N ARG A 200 -5.80 1.26 -8.86
CA ARG A 200 -6.32 2.53 -8.35
C ARG A 200 -7.38 3.05 -9.31
N CYS A 201 -8.36 3.77 -8.75
CA CYS A 201 -9.39 4.40 -9.58
C CYS A 201 -9.70 5.82 -9.12
N SER A 202 -10.10 6.63 -10.07
CA SER A 202 -10.81 7.87 -9.87
C SER A 202 -12.27 7.72 -10.32
N THR A 203 -13.00 8.81 -10.42
CA THR A 203 -14.35 8.82 -11.03
C THR A 203 -14.33 8.68 -12.54
N GLU A 204 -13.21 8.99 -13.20
CA GLU A 204 -13.08 9.08 -14.65
C GLU A 204 -12.26 7.95 -15.27
N GLY A 205 -11.45 7.27 -14.46
CA GLY A 205 -10.62 6.21 -14.99
C GLY A 205 -10.00 5.30 -13.92
N ILE A 206 -9.31 4.31 -14.42
CA ILE A 206 -8.65 3.27 -13.63
C ILE A 206 -7.25 3.02 -14.19
N ILE A 207 -6.31 2.78 -13.28
CA ILE A 207 -4.97 2.29 -13.59
C ILE A 207 -4.73 1.01 -12.80
N TRP A 208 -4.12 0.02 -13.44
CA TRP A 208 -3.71 -1.21 -12.76
C TRP A 208 -2.38 -1.72 -13.27
N THR A 209 -1.69 -2.46 -12.42
CA THR A 209 -0.43 -3.13 -12.74
C THR A 209 -0.67 -4.63 -12.80
N GLU A 210 -0.20 -5.27 -13.85
CA GLU A 210 -0.11 -6.73 -13.98
C GLU A 210 1.35 -7.17 -13.87
N CYS A 211 1.61 -8.29 -13.19
CA CYS A 211 2.95 -8.82 -12.99
C CYS A 211 3.01 -10.30 -13.34
N ASN A 212 4.03 -10.69 -14.11
CA ASN A 212 4.49 -12.07 -14.21
C ASN A 212 5.67 -12.24 -13.25
N ILE A 213 5.41 -12.82 -12.08
CA ILE A 213 6.41 -12.96 -11.00
C ILE A 213 7.52 -13.96 -11.33
N PHE A 214 7.30 -14.87 -12.28
CA PHE A 214 8.29 -15.86 -12.67
C PHE A 214 9.31 -15.28 -13.63
N GLU A 215 8.90 -14.30 -14.44
CA GLU A 215 9.73 -13.62 -15.42
C GLU A 215 10.23 -12.26 -14.92
N ASN A 216 9.75 -11.81 -13.74
CA ASN A 216 10.00 -10.48 -13.19
C ASN A 216 9.66 -9.35 -14.18
N THR A 217 8.54 -9.49 -14.87
CA THR A 217 8.02 -8.48 -15.80
C THR A 217 6.74 -7.88 -15.27
N TRP A 218 6.49 -6.62 -15.63
CA TRP A 218 5.28 -5.91 -15.25
C TRP A 218 4.73 -5.08 -16.41
N ARG A 219 3.43 -4.85 -16.38
CA ARG A 219 2.71 -4.01 -17.35
C ARG A 219 1.76 -3.08 -16.61
N ILE A 220 1.64 -1.84 -17.09
CA ILE A 220 0.68 -0.86 -16.59
C ILE A 220 -0.37 -0.63 -17.67
N TYR A 221 -1.60 -0.79 -17.26
CA TYR A 221 -2.76 -0.49 -18.09
C TYR A 221 -3.56 0.65 -17.50
N THR A 222 -4.19 1.44 -18.37
CA THR A 222 -5.18 2.44 -18.03
C THR A 222 -6.46 2.22 -18.83
N ALA A 223 -7.58 2.66 -18.28
CA ALA A 223 -8.86 2.68 -18.98
C ALA A 223 -9.72 3.84 -18.49
N GLN A 224 -10.58 4.34 -19.36
CA GLN A 224 -11.65 5.25 -18.98
C GLN A 224 -12.78 4.48 -18.32
N LEU A 225 -13.41 5.09 -17.33
CA LEU A 225 -14.49 4.49 -16.55
C LEU A 225 -15.80 5.22 -16.80
N GLU A 226 -16.74 4.53 -17.45
CA GLU A 226 -18.08 5.05 -17.72
C GLU A 226 -19.14 4.07 -17.22
N ASN A 227 -19.98 4.49 -16.26
CA ASN A 227 -21.10 3.67 -15.75
C ASN A 227 -20.70 2.25 -15.37
N ALA A 228 -19.62 2.09 -14.60
CA ALA A 228 -19.05 0.81 -14.21
C ALA A 228 -18.58 -0.09 -15.38
N THR A 229 -18.29 0.52 -16.52
CA THR A 229 -17.76 -0.17 -17.71
C THR A 229 -16.41 0.43 -18.07
N LEU A 230 -15.44 -0.43 -18.38
CA LEU A 230 -14.15 0.01 -18.89
C LEU A 230 -14.23 0.23 -20.40
N SER A 231 -13.73 1.37 -20.83
CA SER A 231 -13.53 1.69 -22.24
C SER A 231 -12.09 2.13 -22.48
N ASN A 232 -11.63 2.01 -23.70
CA ASN A 232 -10.30 2.46 -24.12
C ASN A 232 -9.17 1.91 -23.22
N ILE A 233 -9.10 0.57 -23.10
CA ILE A 233 -8.03 -0.09 -22.35
C ILE A 233 -6.72 0.05 -23.12
N LEU A 234 -5.71 0.67 -22.51
CA LEU A 234 -4.41 0.92 -23.11
C LEU A 234 -3.29 0.35 -22.23
N LEU A 235 -2.35 -0.36 -22.85
CA LEU A 235 -1.03 -0.63 -22.28
C LEU A 235 -0.22 0.66 -22.41
N VAL A 236 0.20 1.25 -21.29
CA VAL A 236 0.87 2.56 -21.29
C VAL A 236 2.33 2.49 -20.87
N ASP A 237 2.71 1.42 -20.18
CA ASP A 237 4.11 1.19 -19.76
C ASP A 237 4.34 -0.29 -19.45
N GLU A 238 5.60 -0.74 -19.61
CA GLU A 238 6.02 -2.10 -19.25
C GLU A 238 7.50 -2.11 -18.85
N GLY A 239 7.88 -3.12 -18.09
CA GLY A 239 9.27 -3.28 -17.64
C GLY A 239 9.60 -4.71 -17.26
N ASP A 240 10.90 -4.92 -17.07
CA ASP A 240 11.52 -6.19 -16.76
C ASP A 240 12.20 -6.19 -15.38
N ALA A 241 13.04 -7.18 -15.12
CA ALA A 241 13.79 -7.35 -13.87
C ALA A 241 14.72 -6.19 -13.52
N ASN A 242 15.00 -5.28 -14.46
CA ASN A 242 15.82 -4.09 -14.20
C ASN A 242 15.05 -2.97 -13.50
N TRP A 243 13.73 -3.14 -13.34
CA TRP A 243 12.85 -2.13 -12.77
C TRP A 243 12.01 -2.71 -11.64
N VAL A 244 11.89 -1.97 -10.55
CA VAL A 244 10.99 -2.32 -9.45
C VAL A 244 9.54 -2.23 -9.94
N THR A 245 8.69 -3.16 -9.51
CA THR A 245 7.25 -3.08 -9.81
C THR A 245 6.68 -1.72 -9.40
N PRO A 246 6.08 -0.96 -10.33
CA PRO A 246 5.63 0.40 -10.08
C PRO A 246 4.57 0.50 -9.00
N SER A 247 4.63 1.56 -8.20
CA SER A 247 3.48 2.02 -7.43
C SER A 247 2.66 3.00 -8.26
N ILE A 248 1.35 2.89 -8.18
CA ILE A 248 0.40 3.58 -9.04
C ILE A 248 -0.57 4.43 -8.23
N ALA A 249 -1.12 5.49 -8.84
CA ALA A 249 -2.17 6.33 -8.29
C ALA A 249 -3.12 6.82 -9.39
N ALA A 250 -4.36 7.13 -9.03
CA ALA A 250 -5.35 7.73 -9.91
C ALA A 250 -6.00 8.91 -9.21
N CYS A 251 -6.12 10.04 -9.90
CA CYS A 251 -6.78 11.22 -9.38
C CYS A 251 -7.45 11.98 -10.53
N ASP A 252 -8.71 12.36 -10.36
CA ASP A 252 -9.50 13.04 -11.38
C ASP A 252 -9.39 12.33 -12.76
N ASN A 253 -9.04 13.04 -13.81
CA ASN A 253 -8.83 12.45 -15.14
C ASN A 253 -7.40 11.94 -15.38
N SER A 254 -6.65 11.58 -14.35
CA SER A 254 -5.22 11.31 -14.50
C SER A 254 -4.75 10.06 -13.78
N ALA A 255 -3.82 9.37 -14.41
CA ALA A 255 -3.07 8.25 -13.87
C ALA A 255 -1.61 8.64 -13.63
N PHE A 256 -1.02 8.13 -12.54
CA PHE A 256 0.37 8.36 -12.16
C PHE A 256 1.03 7.07 -11.74
N TRP A 257 2.35 6.93 -12.01
CA TRP A 257 3.13 5.79 -11.53
C TRP A 257 4.61 6.15 -11.36
N GLN A 258 5.25 5.48 -10.40
CA GLN A 258 6.68 5.63 -10.12
C GLN A 258 7.45 4.49 -10.80
N VAL A 259 8.38 4.84 -11.69
CA VAL A 259 9.32 3.90 -12.31
C VAL A 259 10.66 4.03 -11.61
N ILE A 260 11.11 2.96 -10.97
CA ILE A 260 12.29 2.95 -10.11
C ILE A 260 13.25 1.88 -10.62
N PRO A 261 14.51 2.21 -10.95
CA PRO A 261 15.51 1.23 -11.31
C PRO A 261 15.75 0.22 -10.16
N ASP A 262 15.86 -1.07 -10.49
CA ASP A 262 16.29 -2.06 -9.51
C ASP A 262 17.74 -1.79 -9.11
N PRO A 263 18.09 -1.72 -7.82
CA PRO A 263 19.44 -1.42 -7.37
C PRO A 263 20.47 -2.48 -7.78
N ASN A 264 20.03 -3.66 -8.17
CA ASN A 264 20.89 -4.76 -8.66
C ASN A 264 20.79 -4.96 -10.18
N GLY A 265 19.95 -4.17 -10.86
CA GLY A 265 19.77 -4.22 -12.31
C GLY A 265 20.83 -3.44 -13.10
N ASP A 266 20.77 -3.60 -14.41
CA ASP A 266 21.71 -2.93 -15.33
C ASP A 266 21.54 -1.39 -15.30
N PHE A 267 20.35 -0.91 -14.96
CA PHE A 267 19.99 0.52 -14.90
C PHE A 267 20.05 1.11 -13.48
N ALA A 268 20.69 0.45 -12.52
CA ALA A 268 20.75 0.86 -11.11
C ALA A 268 21.26 2.29 -10.85
N LYS A 269 21.94 2.91 -11.84
CA LYS A 269 22.46 4.28 -11.76
C LYS A 269 21.56 5.33 -12.39
N GLU A 270 20.50 4.91 -13.06
CA GLU A 270 19.55 5.83 -13.65
C GLU A 270 18.67 6.48 -12.59
N LYS A 271 18.03 7.58 -12.96
CA LYS A 271 17.07 8.25 -12.10
C LYS A 271 15.75 7.49 -12.09
N ALA A 272 15.08 7.51 -10.96
CA ALA A 272 13.69 7.13 -10.91
C ALA A 272 12.80 8.29 -11.41
N GLU A 273 11.64 7.96 -11.96
CA GLU A 273 10.72 8.89 -12.56
C GLU A 273 9.30 8.76 -11.98
N LEU A 274 8.64 9.88 -11.83
CA LEU A 274 7.18 9.95 -11.73
C LEU A 274 6.63 10.24 -13.11
N ARG A 275 5.88 9.30 -13.67
CA ARG A 275 5.22 9.39 -14.96
C ARG A 275 3.73 9.63 -14.77
N ALA A 276 3.12 10.37 -15.68
CA ALA A 276 1.68 10.65 -15.69
C ALA A 276 1.10 10.75 -17.09
N LEU A 277 -0.22 10.51 -17.18
CA LEU A 277 -1.02 10.76 -18.38
C LEU A 277 -2.47 11.06 -17.99
N HIS A 278 -3.22 11.69 -18.88
CA HIS A 278 -4.67 11.74 -18.78
C HIS A 278 -5.32 10.48 -19.35
N PHE A 279 -6.36 9.97 -18.68
CA PHE A 279 -7.06 8.77 -19.14
C PHE A 279 -7.52 8.91 -20.60
N GLY A 280 -7.31 7.85 -21.38
CA GLY A 280 -7.58 7.84 -22.80
C GLY A 280 -6.40 8.24 -23.68
N GLN A 281 -5.30 8.74 -23.12
CA GLN A 281 -4.05 8.98 -23.82
C GLN A 281 -3.13 7.76 -23.76
N SER A 282 -2.30 7.58 -24.78
CA SER A 282 -1.31 6.48 -24.85
C SER A 282 0.10 6.94 -24.49
N ASN A 283 0.36 8.24 -24.50
CA ASN A 283 1.68 8.80 -24.23
C ASN A 283 1.67 9.43 -22.83
N TYR A 284 2.66 9.09 -22.05
CA TYR A 284 2.90 9.67 -20.73
C TYR A 284 3.93 10.81 -20.80
N GLU A 285 3.95 11.59 -19.73
CA GLU A 285 4.96 12.60 -19.46
C GLU A 285 5.76 12.22 -18.20
N THR A 286 7.07 12.49 -18.19
CA THR A 286 7.87 12.46 -16.97
C THR A 286 7.67 13.76 -16.22
N VAL A 287 6.96 13.69 -15.09
CA VAL A 287 6.57 14.85 -14.28
C VAL A 287 7.68 15.25 -13.32
N LEU A 288 8.30 14.27 -12.68
CA LEU A 288 9.38 14.47 -11.71
C LEU A 288 10.46 13.41 -11.87
N GLU A 289 11.68 13.78 -11.54
CA GLU A 289 12.80 12.85 -11.40
C GLU A 289 13.24 12.74 -9.94
N SER A 290 13.69 11.55 -9.55
CA SER A 290 14.33 11.29 -8.27
C SER A 290 15.75 10.76 -8.50
N LEU A 291 16.74 11.25 -7.75
CA LEU A 291 18.14 10.81 -7.91
C LEU A 291 18.31 9.29 -7.77
N HIS A 292 17.47 8.67 -6.96
CA HIS A 292 17.31 7.22 -6.77
C HIS A 292 15.85 6.93 -6.48
N ALA A 293 15.56 5.84 -5.79
CA ALA A 293 14.20 5.51 -5.37
C ALA A 293 13.54 6.67 -4.61
N PHE A 294 12.24 6.81 -4.80
CA PHE A 294 11.40 7.67 -3.98
C PHE A 294 11.41 7.17 -2.52
N GLY A 295 11.18 8.05 -1.56
CA GLY A 295 11.17 7.72 -0.14
C GLY A 295 10.04 6.76 0.24
N CYS A 296 8.91 6.85 -0.46
CA CYS A 296 7.75 5.97 -0.27
C CYS A 296 6.90 5.89 -1.55
N ARG A 297 5.84 5.09 -1.50
CA ARG A 297 4.87 4.97 -2.59
C ARG A 297 4.12 6.27 -2.83
N ILE A 298 3.73 6.49 -4.07
CA ILE A 298 2.83 7.57 -4.47
C ILE A 298 1.45 7.37 -3.83
N VAL A 299 0.81 8.46 -3.47
CA VAL A 299 -0.52 8.48 -2.84
C VAL A 299 -1.42 9.47 -3.54
N SER A 300 -2.65 9.05 -3.87
CA SER A 300 -3.70 9.93 -4.35
C SER A 300 -4.19 10.83 -3.20
N VAL A 301 -4.36 12.10 -3.49
CA VAL A 301 -4.91 13.10 -2.58
C VAL A 301 -5.92 13.96 -3.35
N THR A 302 -6.54 14.93 -2.69
CA THR A 302 -7.47 15.82 -3.37
C THR A 302 -6.76 16.62 -4.47
N GLU A 303 -7.28 16.57 -5.69
CA GLU A 303 -6.79 17.28 -6.88
C GLU A 303 -5.36 16.93 -7.31
N GLY A 304 -4.84 15.76 -6.88
CA GLY A 304 -3.50 15.37 -7.28
C GLY A 304 -2.94 14.17 -6.53
N VAL A 305 -1.62 14.11 -6.55
CA VAL A 305 -0.85 13.04 -5.89
C VAL A 305 0.28 13.63 -5.06
N VAL A 306 0.75 12.86 -4.07
CA VAL A 306 1.95 13.19 -3.32
C VAL A 306 2.99 12.08 -3.44
N CYS A 307 4.26 12.48 -3.51
CA CYS A 307 5.40 11.61 -3.57
C CYS A 307 6.58 12.23 -2.81
N ALA A 308 7.66 11.48 -2.65
CA ALA A 308 8.88 11.93 -1.98
C ALA A 308 10.11 11.64 -2.83
N PRO A 309 10.39 12.41 -3.88
CA PRO A 309 11.62 12.29 -4.65
C PRO A 309 12.84 12.58 -3.77
N ARG A 310 13.93 11.88 -4.04
CA ARG A 310 15.23 12.19 -3.48
C ARG A 310 15.87 13.33 -4.28
N MET A 311 16.27 14.38 -3.56
CA MET A 311 16.92 15.53 -4.16
C MET A 311 18.28 15.19 -4.75
N ASN A 312 18.66 15.88 -5.82
CA ASN A 312 19.99 15.76 -6.44
C ASN A 312 21.04 16.54 -5.65
N THR A 313 21.39 16.02 -4.48
CA THR A 313 22.37 16.59 -3.55
C THR A 313 23.38 15.54 -3.11
N SER A 314 24.57 15.96 -2.66
CA SER A 314 25.61 15.06 -2.14
C SER A 314 25.19 14.35 -0.84
N THR A 315 24.26 14.93 -0.11
CA THR A 315 23.67 14.38 1.10
C THR A 315 22.24 13.95 0.84
N LEU A 316 21.72 13.00 1.64
CA LEU A 316 20.39 12.47 1.46
C LEU A 316 19.34 13.45 2.00
N TYR A 317 18.53 14.00 1.11
CA TYR A 317 17.31 14.72 1.41
C TYR A 317 16.14 14.16 0.57
N TYR A 318 14.98 14.05 1.18
CA TYR A 318 13.72 13.81 0.49
C TYR A 318 12.88 15.07 0.49
N GLN A 319 12.30 15.37 -0.65
CA GLN A 319 11.40 16.50 -0.84
C GLN A 319 9.99 15.94 -1.01
N LEU A 320 9.11 16.19 -0.03
CA LEU A 320 7.70 15.88 -0.19
C LEU A 320 7.15 16.82 -1.26
N THR A 321 6.52 16.26 -2.28
CA THR A 321 6.03 17.03 -3.42
C THR A 321 4.59 16.67 -3.71
N LYS A 322 3.71 17.69 -3.80
CA LYS A 322 2.34 17.56 -4.31
C LYS A 322 2.33 17.95 -5.78
N VAL A 323 1.77 17.08 -6.62
CA VAL A 323 1.57 17.30 -8.06
C VAL A 323 0.09 17.38 -8.35
N ASN A 324 -0.36 18.40 -9.08
CA ASN A 324 -1.73 18.54 -9.52
C ASN A 324 -2.08 17.52 -10.59
N ALA A 325 -3.31 16.99 -10.58
CA ALA A 325 -3.78 16.05 -11.57
C ALA A 325 -4.15 16.71 -12.91
N SER A 326 -4.49 18.01 -12.89
CA SER A 326 -5.01 18.71 -14.07
C SER A 326 -3.95 19.12 -15.09
N ASP A 327 -2.74 19.45 -14.62
CA ASP A 327 -1.68 20.04 -15.45
C ASP A 327 -0.29 19.52 -15.11
N PHE A 328 -0.20 18.55 -14.18
CA PHE A 328 1.02 17.94 -13.68
C PHE A 328 2.02 18.93 -13.06
N SER A 329 1.58 20.12 -12.73
CA SER A 329 2.41 21.12 -12.06
C SER A 329 2.64 20.79 -10.59
N VAL A 330 3.77 21.22 -10.04
CA VAL A 330 4.04 21.14 -8.62
C VAL A 330 3.23 22.19 -7.86
N ALA A 331 2.42 21.76 -6.91
CA ALA A 331 1.53 22.60 -6.15
C ALA A 331 2.05 22.95 -4.75
N ASP A 332 2.86 22.08 -4.16
CA ASP A 332 3.44 22.28 -2.83
C ASP A 332 4.69 21.40 -2.65
N GLU A 333 5.63 21.85 -1.83
CA GLU A 333 6.87 21.16 -1.53
C GLU A 333 7.30 21.35 -0.08
N LEU A 334 7.92 20.31 0.48
CA LEU A 334 8.50 20.35 1.82
C LEU A 334 9.74 19.47 1.88
N VAL A 335 10.90 20.05 2.12
CA VAL A 335 12.14 19.29 2.27
C VAL A 335 12.26 18.77 3.70
N LEU A 336 12.33 17.47 3.86
CA LEU A 336 12.56 16.83 5.17
C LEU A 336 13.99 17.04 5.66
N PRO A 337 14.22 16.99 6.98
CA PRO A 337 15.57 17.03 7.55
C PRO A 337 16.47 15.95 6.93
N GLN A 338 17.75 16.23 6.92
CA GLN A 338 18.78 15.37 6.34
C GLN A 338 18.66 13.93 6.82
N ARG A 339 18.70 12.96 5.90
CA ARG A 339 18.63 11.49 6.14
C ARG A 339 17.28 10.98 6.68
N MET A 340 16.27 11.79 6.76
CA MET A 340 14.90 11.33 7.07
C MET A 340 14.25 10.75 5.82
N THR A 341 13.83 9.48 5.89
CA THR A 341 13.10 8.79 4.83
C THR A 341 11.66 8.57 5.30
N PRO A 342 10.68 9.16 4.62
CA PRO A 342 9.28 8.93 4.96
C PRO A 342 8.87 7.52 4.50
N CYS A 343 8.07 6.82 5.29
CA CYS A 343 7.49 5.53 4.93
C CYS A 343 6.05 5.62 4.43
N ASN A 344 5.35 6.69 4.76
CA ASN A 344 4.01 7.02 4.27
C ASN A 344 3.84 8.53 4.14
N LEU A 345 2.97 8.93 3.20
CA LEU A 345 2.61 10.32 2.94
C LEU A 345 1.11 10.51 2.93
N GLY A 346 0.68 11.74 3.13
CA GLY A 346 -0.66 12.23 2.91
C GLY A 346 -0.63 13.74 2.71
N TYR A 347 -1.73 14.30 2.25
CA TYR A 347 -1.92 15.73 2.09
C TYR A 347 -3.38 16.10 2.31
N GLY A 348 -3.60 17.14 3.06
CA GLY A 348 -4.94 17.62 3.36
C GLY A 348 -4.96 19.08 3.76
N LYS A 349 -5.96 19.47 4.54
CA LYS A 349 -6.17 20.86 5.00
C LYS A 349 -4.93 21.47 5.66
N SER A 350 -4.17 20.70 6.40
CA SER A 350 -2.94 21.13 7.09
C SER A 350 -1.65 20.90 6.27
N GLY A 351 -1.75 20.69 4.96
CA GLY A 351 -0.59 20.42 4.13
C GLY A 351 -0.14 18.96 4.22
N PHE A 352 1.19 18.73 4.14
CA PHE A 352 1.76 17.39 4.20
C PHE A 352 1.58 16.75 5.57
N ALA A 353 1.19 15.47 5.54
CA ALA A 353 1.48 14.54 6.62
C ALA A 353 2.48 13.51 6.14
N PHE A 354 3.41 13.15 6.99
CA PHE A 354 4.41 12.12 6.69
C PHE A 354 4.66 11.25 7.91
N ALA A 355 5.08 10.04 7.65
CA ALA A 355 5.31 9.07 8.69
C ALA A 355 6.75 8.57 8.66
N LEU A 356 7.32 8.39 9.85
CA LEU A 356 8.64 7.83 10.06
C LEU A 356 8.49 6.53 10.85
N ASP A 357 9.13 5.47 10.41
CA ASP A 357 9.16 4.16 11.06
C ASP A 357 10.43 3.90 11.89
N ASN A 358 11.40 4.80 11.77
CA ASN A 358 12.67 4.74 12.47
C ASN A 358 12.86 5.93 13.41
N ILE A 359 13.65 5.73 14.45
CA ILE A 359 14.06 6.78 15.36
C ILE A 359 15.35 7.41 14.84
N TYR A 360 15.29 8.72 14.60
CA TYR A 360 16.46 9.53 14.30
C TYR A 360 16.64 10.58 15.38
N ASN A 361 17.84 10.80 15.85
CA ASN A 361 18.15 11.83 16.83
C ASN A 361 18.90 12.96 16.14
N TYR A 362 18.17 13.89 15.57
CA TYR A 362 18.72 15.08 14.90
C TYR A 362 18.71 16.33 15.76
N GLY A 363 18.22 16.23 16.99
CA GLY A 363 18.18 17.35 17.93
C GLY A 363 17.02 18.32 17.73
N ASP A 364 16.01 17.92 16.93
CA ASP A 364 14.82 18.72 16.65
C ASP A 364 13.53 17.93 17.00
N GLY A 365 12.36 18.57 16.97
CA GLY A 365 11.08 17.98 17.37
C GLY A 365 10.59 16.87 16.47
N ILE A 366 11.07 16.78 15.22
CA ILE A 366 10.76 15.70 14.26
C ILE A 366 11.89 14.68 14.28
N SER A 367 12.03 13.96 15.36
CA SER A 367 13.16 13.03 15.56
C SER A 367 12.74 11.62 15.92
N ASN A 368 11.47 11.38 16.19
CA ASN A 368 10.96 10.11 16.66
C ASN A 368 10.03 9.46 15.62
N LEU A 369 9.85 8.14 15.75
CA LEU A 369 8.85 7.43 14.94
C LEU A 369 7.45 8.01 15.18
N GLY A 370 6.61 7.95 14.15
CA GLY A 370 5.23 8.41 14.20
C GLY A 370 4.78 9.08 12.90
N THR A 371 3.56 9.55 12.90
CA THR A 371 2.99 10.34 11.81
C THR A 371 2.91 11.80 12.23
N TYR A 372 3.47 12.67 11.44
CA TYR A 372 3.54 14.12 11.68
C TYR A 372 2.65 14.87 10.70
N THR A 373 2.00 15.93 11.18
CA THR A 373 1.26 16.90 10.36
C THR A 373 1.18 18.25 11.09
N PRO A 374 1.15 19.39 10.40
CA PRO A 374 0.84 20.66 11.03
C PRO A 374 -0.57 20.64 11.65
N MET A 375 -0.74 21.34 12.77
CA MET A 375 -2.04 21.44 13.46
C MET A 375 -2.95 22.55 12.92
N ALA A 376 -2.42 23.41 12.06
CA ALA A 376 -3.14 24.52 11.44
C ALA A 376 -3.11 24.39 9.91
N PRO A 377 -4.06 25.00 9.19
CA PRO A 377 -4.00 25.09 7.74
C PRO A 377 -2.70 25.75 7.28
N VAL A 378 -2.10 25.17 6.26
CA VAL A 378 -0.83 25.63 5.69
C VAL A 378 -1.07 26.39 4.40
N THR A 379 -0.32 27.47 4.19
CA THR A 379 -0.13 28.04 2.88
C THR A 379 0.98 27.22 2.19
N PRO A 380 0.80 26.76 0.93
CA PRO A 380 1.83 26.00 0.22
C PRO A 380 3.22 26.63 0.34
N TYR A 381 4.23 25.79 0.51
CA TYR A 381 5.65 26.15 0.72
C TYR A 381 6.00 26.84 2.06
N HIS A 382 5.02 27.08 2.95
CA HIS A 382 5.24 27.81 4.21
C HIS A 382 4.95 26.91 5.41
N TYR A 383 5.95 26.13 5.83
CA TYR A 383 5.86 25.17 6.94
C TYR A 383 6.63 25.60 8.20
N SER A 384 7.35 26.72 8.15
CA SER A 384 8.10 27.27 9.30
C SER A 384 7.15 27.79 10.37
N ASP A 385 7.58 27.69 11.64
CA ASP A 385 6.90 28.26 12.82
C ASP A 385 5.47 27.75 13.08
N LEU A 386 5.09 26.62 12.50
CA LEU A 386 3.80 26.00 12.73
C LEU A 386 3.83 25.09 13.97
N PRO A 387 2.70 24.98 14.69
CA PRO A 387 2.52 23.89 15.64
C PRO A 387 2.32 22.58 14.91
N TRP A 388 3.01 21.54 15.35
CA TRP A 388 2.96 20.21 14.77
C TRP A 388 2.29 19.23 15.71
N PHE A 389 1.60 18.26 15.13
CA PHE A 389 1.07 17.09 15.81
C PHE A 389 1.88 15.85 15.46
N ARG A 390 2.17 15.03 16.46
CA ARG A 390 2.76 13.70 16.28
C ARG A 390 1.81 12.62 16.80
N PHE A 391 1.42 11.73 15.94
CA PHE A 391 0.81 10.47 16.33
C PHE A 391 1.91 9.45 16.58
N GLY A 392 2.23 9.17 17.83
CA GLY A 392 3.43 8.45 18.28
C GLY A 392 3.41 6.93 18.07
N ARG A 393 2.75 6.45 17.01
CA ARG A 393 2.72 5.03 16.64
C ARG A 393 3.28 4.83 15.24
N THR A 394 3.91 3.68 14.99
CA THR A 394 4.33 3.33 13.63
C THR A 394 3.11 3.22 12.74
N PRO A 395 3.01 4.04 11.70
CA PRO A 395 1.88 4.02 10.79
C PRO A 395 1.98 2.78 9.90
N SER A 396 0.82 2.22 9.58
CA SER A 396 0.70 1.10 8.65
C SER A 396 -0.25 1.39 7.50
N ALA A 397 -0.71 2.63 7.40
CA ALA A 397 -1.57 3.12 6.32
C ALA A 397 -1.31 4.61 6.08
N THR A 398 -1.66 5.07 4.89
CA THR A 398 -1.68 6.49 4.54
C THR A 398 -2.66 7.23 5.43
N PRO A 399 -2.28 8.39 6.00
CA PRO A 399 -3.21 9.22 6.76
C PRO A 399 -4.26 9.87 5.84
N ALA A 400 -5.44 10.17 6.42
CA ALA A 400 -6.53 10.85 5.73
C ALA A 400 -7.09 12.00 6.60
N TRP A 401 -7.88 12.86 5.98
CA TRP A 401 -8.62 13.91 6.67
C TRP A 401 -10.11 13.80 6.39
N ASN A 402 -10.92 13.94 7.43
CA ASN A 402 -12.35 14.10 7.28
C ASN A 402 -12.78 15.36 8.03
N GLY A 403 -13.09 16.42 7.29
CA GLY A 403 -13.31 17.74 7.89
C GLY A 403 -12.09 18.20 8.69
N ASP A 404 -12.28 18.41 9.99
CA ASP A 404 -11.20 18.83 10.91
C ASP A 404 -10.52 17.64 11.63
N TRP A 405 -10.93 16.41 11.32
CA TRP A 405 -10.34 15.19 11.87
C TRP A 405 -9.18 14.70 11.03
N PHE A 406 -8.02 14.57 11.64
CA PHE A 406 -6.86 13.88 11.11
C PHE A 406 -6.95 12.41 11.47
N VAL A 407 -7.03 11.52 10.47
CA VAL A 407 -7.33 10.10 10.64
C VAL A 407 -6.13 9.24 10.27
N VAL A 408 -5.78 8.32 11.14
CA VAL A 408 -4.63 7.41 10.97
C VAL A 408 -5.01 5.98 11.38
N LYS A 409 -4.25 4.99 10.92
CA LYS A 409 -4.28 3.67 11.50
C LYS A 409 -3.34 3.61 12.71
N SER A 410 -3.89 3.36 13.90
CA SER A 410 -3.14 3.10 15.11
C SER A 410 -3.03 1.60 15.34
N ALA A 411 -1.83 1.04 15.47
CA ALA A 411 -1.64 -0.39 15.78
C ALA A 411 -2.68 -1.34 15.12
N ARG A 412 -3.86 -1.50 15.72
CA ARG A 412 -4.94 -2.35 15.23
C ARG A 412 -6.23 -1.62 14.83
N ALA A 413 -6.41 -0.37 15.23
CA ALA A 413 -7.65 0.40 15.06
C ALA A 413 -7.45 1.64 14.18
N ILE A 414 -8.52 2.16 13.63
CA ILE A 414 -8.57 3.48 13.02
C ILE A 414 -8.77 4.50 14.14
N CYS A 415 -7.96 5.54 14.15
CA CYS A 415 -7.97 6.61 15.15
C CYS A 415 -8.08 7.97 14.44
N GLY A 416 -8.83 8.91 15.01
CA GLY A 416 -8.88 10.26 14.50
C GLY A 416 -8.58 11.27 15.60
N ALA A 417 -7.83 12.33 15.26
CA ALA A 417 -7.50 13.44 16.16
C ALA A 417 -8.11 14.75 15.65
N HIS A 418 -8.74 15.51 16.55
CA HIS A 418 -9.29 16.84 16.27
C HIS A 418 -8.47 17.90 17.00
N PHE A 419 -7.73 18.71 16.26
CA PHE A 419 -6.71 19.58 16.84
C PHE A 419 -7.28 20.72 17.66
N ALA A 420 -8.37 21.35 17.20
CA ALA A 420 -8.94 22.52 17.89
C ALA A 420 -9.49 22.17 19.27
N SER A 421 -10.17 21.02 19.42
CA SER A 421 -10.70 20.58 20.73
C SER A 421 -9.71 19.74 21.54
N ARG A 422 -8.58 19.35 20.96
CA ARG A 422 -7.63 18.39 21.55
C ARG A 422 -8.30 17.10 22.00
N THR A 423 -9.12 16.52 21.10
CA THR A 423 -9.80 15.25 21.35
C THR A 423 -9.39 14.21 20.31
N PHE A 424 -9.46 12.95 20.67
CA PHE A 424 -9.25 11.84 19.74
C PHE A 424 -10.28 10.74 19.96
N PHE A 425 -10.55 9.97 18.93
CA PHE A 425 -11.37 8.77 18.99
C PHE A 425 -10.62 7.55 18.46
N MET A 426 -11.07 6.35 18.85
CA MET A 426 -10.72 5.08 18.23
C MET A 426 -11.98 4.33 17.81
N ILE A 427 -12.01 3.80 16.60
CA ILE A 427 -13.10 2.98 16.11
C ILE A 427 -12.93 1.56 16.64
N ASP A 428 -14.00 0.99 17.18
CA ASP A 428 -14.01 -0.39 17.66
C ASP A 428 -13.71 -1.38 16.54
N ILE A 429 -12.78 -2.28 16.80
CA ILE A 429 -12.35 -3.30 15.84
C ILE A 429 -13.44 -4.40 15.76
N PRO A 430 -13.80 -4.86 14.56
CA PRO A 430 -14.72 -6.00 14.42
C PRO A 430 -14.21 -7.24 15.13
N ASN A 431 -15.13 -8.04 15.67
CA ASN A 431 -14.79 -9.34 16.24
C ASN A 431 -14.17 -10.25 15.18
N ASN A 432 -13.31 -11.16 15.60
CA ASN A 432 -12.63 -12.14 14.73
C ASN A 432 -11.72 -11.52 13.65
N THR A 433 -11.37 -10.25 13.80
CA THR A 433 -10.37 -9.59 12.96
C THR A 433 -9.00 -10.21 13.22
N ASP A 434 -8.19 -10.35 12.18
CA ASP A 434 -6.82 -10.83 12.26
C ASP A 434 -5.93 -9.99 13.22
N THR A 435 -4.67 -10.37 13.36
CA THR A 435 -3.72 -9.70 14.28
C THR A 435 -3.41 -8.26 13.86
N TYR A 436 -3.61 -7.91 12.59
CA TYR A 436 -3.34 -6.56 12.06
C TYR A 436 -4.49 -5.58 12.31
N GLY A 437 -5.67 -6.09 12.66
CA GLY A 437 -6.84 -5.28 12.97
C GLY A 437 -7.47 -4.65 11.72
N GLU A 438 -8.09 -3.49 11.90
CA GLU A 438 -8.77 -2.77 10.81
C GLU A 438 -7.84 -1.76 10.14
N TYR A 439 -7.73 -1.85 8.82
CA TYR A 439 -6.94 -0.94 7.99
C TYR A 439 -7.76 0.29 7.59
N LEU A 440 -7.18 1.48 7.71
CA LEU A 440 -7.67 2.68 7.06
C LEU A 440 -7.35 2.58 5.56
N VAL A 441 -8.36 2.62 4.71
CA VAL A 441 -8.21 2.57 3.25
C VAL A 441 -8.63 3.85 2.55
N SER A 442 -9.16 4.83 3.28
CA SER A 442 -9.34 6.21 2.80
C SER A 442 -8.00 6.93 2.74
N ALA A 443 -7.82 7.78 1.73
CA ALA A 443 -6.66 8.64 1.55
C ALA A 443 -7.09 10.08 1.25
N GLY A 444 -6.17 11.04 1.44
CA GLY A 444 -6.41 12.46 1.20
C GLY A 444 -7.56 13.03 2.04
N THR A 445 -8.33 13.96 1.46
CA THR A 445 -9.53 14.52 2.10
C THR A 445 -10.75 13.68 1.74
N CYS A 446 -11.31 12.98 2.71
CA CYS A 446 -12.41 12.04 2.52
C CYS A 446 -13.70 12.54 3.20
N LYS A 447 -14.85 12.23 2.59
CA LYS A 447 -16.19 12.47 3.18
C LYS A 447 -16.60 11.33 4.12
N THR A 448 -16.01 10.16 3.95
CA THR A 448 -16.26 8.95 4.73
C THR A 448 -14.96 8.31 5.16
N ILE A 449 -14.92 7.77 6.36
CA ILE A 449 -13.81 6.91 6.80
C ILE A 449 -14.15 5.49 6.34
N VAL A 450 -13.24 4.87 5.59
CA VAL A 450 -13.40 3.49 5.12
C VAL A 450 -12.37 2.61 5.80
N GLY A 451 -12.85 1.58 6.48
CA GLY A 451 -12.03 0.56 7.13
C GLY A 451 -12.13 -0.77 6.41
N LEU A 452 -11.07 -1.57 6.44
CA LEU A 452 -11.01 -2.93 5.91
C LEU A 452 -10.40 -3.87 6.94
N SER A 453 -11.12 -4.95 7.26
CA SER A 453 -10.65 -6.01 8.15
C SER A 453 -10.70 -7.36 7.45
N GLN A 454 -9.71 -8.22 7.72
CA GLN A 454 -9.80 -9.64 7.36
C GLN A 454 -10.43 -10.38 8.54
N ILE A 455 -11.58 -11.00 8.32
CA ILE A 455 -12.36 -11.70 9.33
C ILE A 455 -12.19 -13.20 9.14
N THR A 456 -11.77 -13.88 10.21
CA THR A 456 -11.69 -15.34 10.25
C THR A 456 -12.79 -15.87 11.15
N THR A 457 -13.51 -16.89 10.70
CA THR A 457 -14.61 -17.47 11.48
C THR A 457 -14.29 -18.91 11.89
N THR A 458 -14.74 -19.26 13.10
CA THR A 458 -14.71 -20.64 13.59
C THR A 458 -16.11 -21.25 13.63
N VAL A 459 -17.12 -20.50 13.18
CA VAL A 459 -18.52 -20.91 13.20
C VAL A 459 -18.78 -21.80 11.98
N GLU A 460 -19.35 -23.00 12.22
CA GLU A 460 -19.68 -23.93 11.16
C GLU A 460 -20.71 -23.32 10.20
N GLY A 461 -20.42 -23.35 8.90
CA GLY A 461 -21.27 -22.77 7.85
C GLY A 461 -20.97 -21.31 7.51
N GLU A 462 -20.12 -20.63 8.26
CA GLU A 462 -19.61 -19.30 7.91
C GLU A 462 -18.25 -19.42 7.19
N HIS A 463 -17.95 -18.43 6.34
CA HIS A 463 -16.70 -18.39 5.59
C HIS A 463 -15.88 -17.15 5.96
N ASP A 464 -14.57 -17.31 5.96
CA ASP A 464 -13.65 -16.20 6.09
C ASP A 464 -13.93 -15.18 4.98
N HIS A 465 -13.88 -13.88 5.34
CA HIS A 465 -14.18 -12.81 4.40
C HIS A 465 -13.42 -11.54 4.76
N ALA A 466 -13.30 -10.63 3.80
CA ALA A 466 -12.85 -9.28 4.07
C ALA A 466 -14.07 -8.39 4.30
N LEU A 467 -14.09 -7.68 5.42
CA LEU A 467 -15.16 -6.77 5.81
C LEU A 467 -14.73 -5.32 5.57
N MET A 468 -15.37 -4.66 4.61
CA MET A 468 -15.24 -3.23 4.41
C MET A 468 -16.34 -2.50 5.18
N ARG A 469 -15.97 -1.54 6.03
CA ARG A 469 -16.88 -0.70 6.82
C ARG A 469 -16.77 0.75 6.40
N ILE A 470 -17.90 1.44 6.31
CA ILE A 470 -17.98 2.83 5.88
C ILE A 470 -18.63 3.65 6.98
N PHE A 471 -17.88 4.63 7.49
CA PHE A 471 -18.35 5.52 8.54
C PHE A 471 -18.58 6.91 7.96
N THR A 472 -19.74 7.48 8.25
CA THR A 472 -20.08 8.86 7.89
C THR A 472 -20.17 9.73 9.13
N PRO A 473 -19.81 11.03 9.05
CA PRO A 473 -20.03 11.96 10.14
C PRO A 473 -21.50 11.97 10.53
N LYS A 474 -21.79 12.05 11.83
CA LYS A 474 -23.12 12.37 12.32
C LYS A 474 -23.43 13.84 12.00
N ALA A 475 -24.63 14.13 11.52
CA ALA A 475 -25.08 15.50 11.40
C ALA A 475 -25.09 16.13 12.80
N LYS A 476 -24.54 17.33 12.96
CA LYS A 476 -24.71 18.11 14.20
C LYS A 476 -26.21 18.36 14.36
N GLU A 477 -26.76 17.97 15.51
CA GLU A 477 -28.14 18.40 15.82
C GLU A 477 -28.19 19.94 15.89
N PRO A 478 -29.29 20.57 15.42
CA PRO A 478 -29.46 21.99 15.54
C PRO A 478 -29.57 22.35 17.03
N GLY A 479 -28.47 22.68 17.68
CA GLY A 479 -28.37 22.95 19.13
C GLY A 479 -26.99 22.74 19.70
N ASP A 480 -26.13 21.95 19.08
CA ASP A 480 -24.74 21.75 19.45
C ASP A 480 -23.86 22.88 18.89
N ALA A 481 -24.13 24.10 19.34
CA ALA A 481 -23.23 25.23 19.14
C ALA A 481 -22.02 25.01 20.06
N PHE A 482 -20.96 24.40 19.55
CA PHE A 482 -19.64 24.75 20.08
C PHE A 482 -19.40 26.22 19.74
N SER A 483 -19.54 27.08 20.73
CA SER A 483 -19.10 28.44 20.65
C SER A 483 -17.66 28.50 20.17
N ALA A 484 -17.46 29.30 19.13
CA ALA A 484 -16.22 29.61 18.46
C ALA A 484 -15.09 30.06 19.42
#